data_daa039d87d73d830fcddf3307ca3c2c3
#
_entry.id   daa039d87d73d830fcddf3307ca3c2c3
#
_cell.length_a   1.000
_cell.length_b   1.000
_cell.length_c   1.000
_cell.angle_alpha   90.00
_cell.angle_beta   90.00
_cell.angle_gamma   90.00
#
_symmetry.space_group_name_H-M   'P 1'
#
loop_
_entity.id
_entity.type
_entity.pdbx_description
1 polymer ?
#
loop_
_entity_poly.entity_id
_entity_poly.type
_entity_poly.pdbx_seq_one_letter_code
_entity_poly.pdbx_strand_id
1 'polypeptide(L)'
;MRILFLESHPMLIYGLPGGFRDAGCEVKISGPLSLETITTLLSEFRPDIVFTMGWSNETTDKKAHLIHKSVKAAKLPLIYWATEDPTHTHSFTLPLIQKLKPDFVFTICRERVGYYSKLGIRVAHMDFGYHPGIHFKSDPNARYSCEIGVVANAYPRILQKYPQHHRIESLKTLIVPLVKNNIRVDFWGKGWDEIEPVLGIKIPEPWIHGYLEYCDANLVYSSASILLGIQNQLTQLSQRTYEIMGSGGFLLTSDTPEVRRLFSPGRELVVSSSPEQTLELVRHYLKADAERQQISQWGQKAVSAHTYQLRAIEMLRILKEEKILH
;
A
#
# COMPACT_ATOMS: atom_id res chain seq x y z
N MET A 1 18.20 -16.63 -8.16
CA MET A 1 17.19 -16.28 -9.20
C MET A 1 17.26 -14.79 -9.46
N ARG A 2 17.23 -14.38 -10.73
CA ARG A 2 17.28 -12.97 -11.17
C ARG A 2 15.89 -12.49 -11.54
N ILE A 3 15.45 -11.42 -10.91
CA ILE A 3 14.10 -10.87 -11.07
C ILE A 3 14.19 -9.44 -11.58
N LEU A 4 13.54 -9.15 -12.70
CA LEU A 4 13.44 -7.80 -13.26
C LEU A 4 12.07 -7.20 -12.94
N PHE A 5 12.05 -6.09 -12.22
CA PHE A 5 10.86 -5.28 -12.01
C PHE A 5 10.81 -4.14 -13.01
N LEU A 6 9.75 -4.12 -13.82
CA LEU A 6 9.49 -3.07 -14.79
C LEU A 6 8.66 -1.96 -14.13
N GLU A 7 9.34 -1.13 -13.33
CA GLU A 7 8.69 -0.13 -12.49
C GLU A 7 9.61 1.06 -12.19
N SER A 8 9.01 2.23 -11.95
CA SER A 8 9.70 3.48 -11.58
C SER A 8 9.03 4.24 -10.43
N HIS A 9 7.82 3.85 -10.02
CA HIS A 9 7.07 4.59 -9.01
C HIS A 9 7.64 4.39 -7.60
N PRO A 10 7.94 5.47 -6.84
CA PRO A 10 8.61 5.36 -5.53
C PRO A 10 7.90 4.44 -4.52
N MET A 11 6.56 4.41 -4.49
CA MET A 11 5.82 3.51 -3.60
C MET A 11 5.99 2.02 -3.94
N LEU A 12 6.40 1.68 -5.15
CA LEU A 12 6.43 0.30 -5.64
C LEU A 12 7.84 -0.28 -5.70
N ILE A 13 8.87 0.57 -5.91
CA ILE A 13 10.26 0.11 -6.11
C ILE A 13 10.97 -0.31 -4.82
N TYR A 14 10.50 0.14 -3.65
CA TYR A 14 11.18 -0.16 -2.38
C TYR A 14 10.61 -1.38 -1.66
N GLY A 15 9.28 -1.58 -1.69
CA GLY A 15 8.59 -2.62 -0.92
C GLY A 15 8.88 -4.03 -1.42
N LEU A 16 8.05 -4.53 -2.34
CA LEU A 16 8.14 -5.92 -2.83
C LEU A 16 9.49 -6.25 -3.48
N PRO A 17 10.12 -5.40 -4.32
CA PRO A 17 11.45 -5.67 -4.83
C PRO A 17 12.51 -5.84 -3.74
N GLY A 18 12.43 -5.06 -2.64
CA GLY A 18 13.25 -5.24 -1.45
C GLY A 18 13.02 -6.60 -0.81
N GLY A 19 11.76 -7.01 -0.65
CA GLY A 19 11.41 -8.31 -0.10
C GLY A 19 11.97 -9.49 -0.90
N PHE A 20 12.02 -9.39 -2.23
CA PHE A 20 12.68 -10.41 -3.06
C PHE A 20 14.20 -10.44 -2.86
N ARG A 21 14.85 -9.28 -2.65
CA ARG A 21 16.30 -9.26 -2.29
C ARG A 21 16.52 -9.94 -0.95
N ASP A 22 15.71 -9.63 0.04
CA ASP A 22 15.78 -10.26 1.37
C ASP A 22 15.48 -11.77 1.34
N ALA A 23 14.72 -12.23 0.34
CA ALA A 23 14.49 -13.65 0.06
C ALA A 23 15.62 -14.31 -0.76
N GLY A 24 16.74 -13.63 -0.97
CA GLY A 24 17.93 -14.16 -1.64
C GLY A 24 17.91 -14.08 -3.17
N CYS A 25 17.04 -13.26 -3.76
CA CYS A 25 17.01 -13.03 -5.19
C CYS A 25 17.87 -11.83 -5.60
N GLU A 26 18.49 -11.93 -6.78
CA GLU A 26 19.11 -10.79 -7.43
C GLU A 26 18.00 -9.98 -8.14
N VAL A 27 17.82 -8.71 -7.74
CA VAL A 27 16.70 -7.89 -8.22
C VAL A 27 17.20 -6.63 -8.92
N LYS A 28 16.75 -6.44 -10.14
CA LYS A 28 16.94 -5.21 -10.92
C LYS A 28 15.60 -4.48 -11.07
N ILE A 29 15.63 -3.16 -10.96
CA ILE A 29 14.49 -2.27 -11.21
C ILE A 29 14.80 -1.46 -12.45
N SER A 30 13.85 -1.39 -13.39
CA SER A 30 14.07 -0.76 -14.69
C SER A 30 14.25 0.75 -14.62
N GLY A 31 13.58 1.41 -13.67
CA GLY A 31 13.31 2.84 -13.80
C GLY A 31 12.33 3.11 -14.96
N PRO A 32 12.28 4.35 -15.48
CA PRO A 32 11.39 4.71 -16.59
C PRO A 32 11.65 3.87 -17.83
N LEU A 33 10.58 3.24 -18.38
CA LEU A 33 10.66 2.32 -19.50
C LEU A 33 10.70 3.01 -20.86
N SER A 34 11.66 2.58 -21.68
CA SER A 34 11.72 2.77 -23.13
C SER A 34 12.01 1.44 -23.81
N LEU A 35 11.93 1.38 -25.16
CA LEU A 35 12.32 0.18 -25.92
C LEU A 35 13.80 -0.16 -25.68
N GLU A 36 14.67 0.83 -25.66
CA GLU A 36 16.09 0.68 -25.40
C GLU A 36 16.32 0.12 -24.00
N THR A 37 15.74 0.75 -22.96
CA THR A 37 15.90 0.33 -21.56
C THR A 37 15.47 -1.13 -21.36
N ILE A 38 14.31 -1.53 -21.86
CA ILE A 38 13.84 -2.91 -21.67
C ILE A 38 14.69 -3.91 -22.43
N THR A 39 15.12 -3.58 -23.65
CA THR A 39 15.99 -4.47 -24.47
C THR A 39 17.34 -4.69 -23.82
N THR A 40 17.97 -3.60 -23.35
CA THR A 40 19.26 -3.65 -22.64
C THR A 40 19.14 -4.49 -21.37
N LEU A 41 18.13 -4.23 -20.54
CA LEU A 41 17.94 -4.97 -19.30
C LEU A 41 17.69 -6.46 -19.52
N LEU A 42 16.90 -6.83 -20.52
CA LEU A 42 16.66 -8.24 -20.85
C LEU A 42 17.94 -8.95 -21.34
N SER A 43 18.79 -8.28 -22.13
CA SER A 43 20.01 -8.86 -22.68
C SER A 43 21.17 -8.92 -21.69
N GLU A 44 21.37 -7.87 -20.89
CA GLU A 44 22.49 -7.76 -19.97
C GLU A 44 22.21 -8.41 -18.63
N PHE A 45 21.07 -8.12 -18.01
CA PHE A 45 20.69 -8.67 -16.72
C PHE A 45 20.25 -10.13 -16.82
N ARG A 46 19.68 -10.55 -17.96
CA ARG A 46 19.20 -11.91 -18.22
C ARG A 46 18.33 -12.43 -17.09
N PRO A 47 17.18 -11.80 -16.82
CA PRO A 47 16.29 -12.21 -15.73
C PRO A 47 15.72 -13.61 -15.97
N ASP A 48 15.43 -14.32 -14.88
CA ASP A 48 14.70 -15.58 -14.93
C ASP A 48 13.17 -15.34 -14.99
N ILE A 49 12.72 -14.16 -14.50
CA ILE A 49 11.31 -13.76 -14.44
C ILE A 49 11.19 -12.24 -14.44
N VAL A 50 10.09 -11.73 -15.00
CA VAL A 50 9.78 -10.31 -15.09
C VAL A 50 8.51 -9.99 -14.32
N PHE A 51 8.54 -8.95 -13.48
CA PHE A 51 7.41 -8.43 -12.74
C PHE A 51 7.02 -7.03 -13.23
N THR A 52 5.70 -6.77 -13.25
CA THR A 52 5.13 -5.42 -13.27
C THR A 52 4.01 -5.35 -12.25
N MET A 53 3.65 -4.16 -11.77
CA MET A 53 2.68 -4.04 -10.68
C MET A 53 1.96 -2.69 -10.66
N GLY A 54 0.75 -2.70 -10.12
CA GLY A 54 -0.04 -1.51 -9.83
C GLY A 54 -0.38 -0.64 -11.03
N TRP A 55 -0.73 0.59 -10.72
CA TRP A 55 -1.01 1.65 -11.67
C TRP A 55 0.08 2.73 -11.58
N SER A 56 0.98 2.72 -12.52
CA SER A 56 2.11 3.63 -12.58
C SER A 56 2.32 4.19 -13.97
N ASN A 57 3.34 5.03 -14.13
CA ASN A 57 3.78 5.51 -15.43
C ASN A 57 4.31 4.39 -16.33
N GLU A 58 4.61 3.21 -15.75
CA GLU A 58 5.14 2.06 -16.49
C GLU A 58 4.03 1.13 -16.99
N THR A 59 2.80 1.28 -16.50
CA THR A 59 1.63 0.47 -16.86
C THR A 59 0.62 1.21 -17.76
N THR A 60 1.08 2.22 -18.50
CA THR A 60 0.27 2.88 -19.54
C THR A 60 0.04 1.93 -20.72
N ASP A 61 -1.02 2.16 -21.51
CA ASP A 61 -1.37 1.34 -22.67
C ASP A 61 -0.19 1.10 -23.62
N LYS A 62 0.54 2.16 -23.96
CA LYS A 62 1.70 2.10 -24.85
C LYS A 62 2.82 1.22 -24.26
N LYS A 63 3.10 1.38 -22.97
CA LYS A 63 4.15 0.61 -22.29
C LYS A 63 3.71 -0.84 -22.04
N ALA A 64 2.44 -1.11 -21.78
CA ALA A 64 1.91 -2.46 -21.64
C ALA A 64 2.15 -3.30 -22.91
N HIS A 65 1.91 -2.73 -24.11
CA HIS A 65 2.23 -3.39 -25.37
C HIS A 65 3.74 -3.61 -25.56
N LEU A 66 4.56 -2.62 -25.19
CA LEU A 66 6.01 -2.73 -25.22
C LEU A 66 6.50 -3.86 -24.32
N ILE A 67 6.04 -3.91 -23.08
CA ILE A 67 6.37 -4.96 -22.10
C ILE A 67 6.00 -6.33 -22.67
N HIS A 68 4.73 -6.50 -23.09
CA HIS A 68 4.26 -7.75 -23.65
C HIS A 68 5.15 -8.24 -24.81
N LYS A 69 5.41 -7.37 -25.80
CA LYS A 69 6.21 -7.72 -26.96
C LYS A 69 7.63 -8.12 -26.60
N SER A 70 8.29 -7.34 -25.74
CA SER A 70 9.68 -7.57 -25.38
C SER A 70 9.87 -8.80 -24.51
N VAL A 71 9.04 -9.00 -23.48
CA VAL A 71 9.13 -10.14 -22.57
C VAL A 71 8.77 -11.45 -23.27
N LYS A 72 7.74 -11.43 -24.13
CA LYS A 72 7.37 -12.60 -24.95
C LYS A 72 8.46 -12.99 -25.94
N ALA A 73 9.11 -12.01 -26.60
CA ALA A 73 10.22 -12.28 -27.52
C ALA A 73 11.41 -12.91 -26.79
N ALA A 74 11.65 -12.51 -25.54
CA ALA A 74 12.67 -13.10 -24.67
C ALA A 74 12.26 -14.47 -24.08
N LYS A 75 11.03 -14.95 -24.30
CA LYS A 75 10.46 -16.19 -23.74
C LYS A 75 10.55 -16.27 -22.22
N LEU A 76 10.34 -15.15 -21.54
CA LEU A 76 10.39 -15.03 -20.08
C LEU A 76 8.98 -15.01 -19.49
N PRO A 77 8.78 -15.59 -18.30
CA PRO A 77 7.53 -15.43 -17.56
C PRO A 77 7.30 -13.97 -17.17
N LEU A 78 6.09 -13.47 -17.43
CA LEU A 78 5.62 -12.14 -17.03
C LEU A 78 4.59 -12.27 -15.91
N ILE A 79 4.85 -11.65 -14.77
CA ILE A 79 3.96 -11.62 -13.62
C ILE A 79 3.42 -10.21 -13.44
N TYR A 80 2.12 -10.11 -13.16
CA TYR A 80 1.48 -8.84 -12.79
C TYR A 80 0.91 -8.90 -11.37
N TRP A 81 1.23 -7.91 -10.53
CA TRP A 81 0.61 -7.75 -9.22
C TRP A 81 -0.43 -6.63 -9.25
N ALA A 82 -1.70 -7.01 -9.20
CA ALA A 82 -2.87 -6.13 -9.30
C ALA A 82 -3.17 -5.48 -7.94
N THR A 83 -2.59 -4.31 -7.68
CA THR A 83 -2.74 -3.55 -6.44
C THR A 83 -3.92 -2.58 -6.44
N GLU A 84 -4.64 -2.45 -7.55
CA GLU A 84 -5.76 -1.54 -7.74
C GLU A 84 -7.14 -2.19 -7.57
N ASP A 85 -7.16 -3.50 -7.34
CA ASP A 85 -8.37 -4.25 -7.05
C ASP A 85 -8.90 -3.95 -5.64
N PRO A 86 -10.22 -4.02 -5.44
CA PRO A 86 -11.29 -4.24 -6.43
C PRO A 86 -11.77 -2.94 -7.10
N THR A 87 -11.30 -1.76 -6.64
CA THR A 87 -11.82 -0.45 -7.06
C THR A 87 -11.72 -0.25 -8.56
N HIS A 88 -10.58 -0.60 -9.12
CA HIS A 88 -10.27 -0.37 -10.53
C HIS A 88 -10.17 -1.65 -11.36
N THR A 89 -10.80 -2.76 -10.90
CA THR A 89 -10.79 -4.03 -11.62
C THR A 89 -11.23 -3.87 -13.08
N HIS A 90 -12.37 -3.23 -13.32
CA HIS A 90 -12.94 -3.11 -14.67
C HIS A 90 -12.39 -1.92 -15.46
N SER A 91 -12.03 -0.83 -14.77
CA SER A 91 -11.56 0.40 -15.41
C SER A 91 -10.07 0.39 -15.75
N PHE A 92 -9.28 -0.45 -15.04
CA PHE A 92 -7.83 -0.47 -15.19
C PHE A 92 -7.24 -1.89 -15.21
N THR A 93 -7.42 -2.68 -14.14
CA THR A 93 -6.70 -3.95 -13.96
C THR A 93 -6.98 -4.95 -15.07
N LEU A 94 -8.24 -5.22 -15.39
CA LEU A 94 -8.61 -6.17 -16.42
C LEU A 94 -8.19 -5.71 -17.84
N PRO A 95 -8.43 -4.45 -18.26
CA PRO A 95 -7.88 -3.92 -19.49
C PRO A 95 -6.35 -4.04 -19.60
N LEU A 96 -5.63 -3.81 -18.50
CA LEU A 96 -4.18 -3.95 -18.46
C LEU A 96 -3.74 -5.42 -18.61
N ILE A 97 -4.37 -6.35 -17.91
CA ILE A 97 -4.13 -7.80 -18.05
C ILE A 97 -4.32 -8.26 -19.50
N GLN A 98 -5.36 -7.78 -20.17
CA GLN A 98 -5.63 -8.11 -21.59
C GLN A 98 -4.53 -7.63 -22.54
N LYS A 99 -3.85 -6.52 -22.21
CA LYS A 99 -2.75 -5.95 -22.99
C LYS A 99 -1.39 -6.58 -22.65
N LEU A 100 -1.11 -6.75 -21.37
CA LEU A 100 0.12 -7.36 -20.87
C LEU A 100 0.18 -8.86 -21.16
N LYS A 101 -0.98 -9.57 -21.10
CA LYS A 101 -1.09 -11.03 -21.18
C LYS A 101 -0.06 -11.72 -20.27
N PRO A 102 -0.08 -11.44 -18.97
CA PRO A 102 0.86 -12.03 -18.02
C PRO A 102 0.60 -13.54 -17.91
N ASP A 103 1.66 -14.29 -17.60
CA ASP A 103 1.57 -15.75 -17.37
C ASP A 103 0.91 -16.06 -16.02
N PHE A 104 1.01 -15.11 -15.06
CA PHE A 104 0.36 -15.21 -13.76
C PHE A 104 0.03 -13.83 -13.19
N VAL A 105 -1.08 -13.74 -12.45
CA VAL A 105 -1.53 -12.52 -11.77
C VAL A 105 -1.57 -12.76 -10.27
N PHE A 106 -1.01 -11.87 -9.48
CA PHE A 106 -1.34 -11.74 -8.06
C PHE A 106 -2.33 -10.59 -7.91
N THR A 107 -3.31 -10.74 -7.01
CA THR A 107 -4.26 -9.67 -6.67
C THR A 107 -4.33 -9.47 -5.16
N ILE A 108 -4.43 -8.22 -4.71
CA ILE A 108 -4.65 -7.90 -3.29
C ILE A 108 -6.08 -8.20 -2.84
N CYS A 109 -6.98 -8.56 -3.74
CA CYS A 109 -8.39 -8.78 -3.47
C CYS A 109 -8.77 -10.26 -3.59
N ARG A 110 -9.04 -10.93 -2.45
CA ARG A 110 -9.42 -12.36 -2.39
C ARG A 110 -10.63 -12.68 -3.27
N GLU A 111 -11.60 -11.80 -3.29
CA GLU A 111 -12.85 -11.98 -4.04
C GLU A 111 -12.62 -11.97 -5.56
N ARG A 112 -11.52 -11.32 -6.02
CA ARG A 112 -11.17 -11.26 -7.44
C ARG A 112 -10.48 -12.53 -7.94
N VAL A 113 -9.95 -13.38 -7.08
CA VAL A 113 -9.35 -14.66 -7.47
C VAL A 113 -10.35 -15.51 -8.25
N GLY A 114 -11.53 -15.76 -7.67
CA GLY A 114 -12.58 -16.54 -8.36
C GLY A 114 -13.10 -15.89 -9.64
N TYR A 115 -13.14 -14.56 -9.68
CA TYR A 115 -13.55 -13.81 -10.87
C TYR A 115 -12.54 -13.98 -12.02
N TYR A 116 -11.25 -13.77 -11.75
CA TYR A 116 -10.19 -13.92 -12.76
C TYR A 116 -10.02 -15.37 -13.23
N SER A 117 -10.14 -16.35 -12.31
CA SER A 117 -10.10 -17.77 -12.67
C SER A 117 -11.20 -18.15 -13.67
N LYS A 118 -12.42 -17.63 -13.50
CA LYS A 118 -13.53 -17.84 -14.46
C LYS A 118 -13.26 -17.23 -15.84
N LEU A 119 -12.38 -16.25 -15.94
CA LEU A 119 -11.91 -15.67 -17.20
C LEU A 119 -10.71 -16.39 -17.80
N GLY A 120 -10.28 -17.51 -17.19
CA GLY A 120 -9.11 -18.26 -17.63
C GLY A 120 -7.76 -17.62 -17.27
N ILE A 121 -7.75 -16.64 -16.35
CA ILE A 121 -6.54 -15.99 -15.88
C ILE A 121 -5.99 -16.77 -14.69
N ARG A 122 -4.73 -17.20 -14.78
CA ARG A 122 -4.03 -17.83 -13.66
C ARG A 122 -3.75 -16.78 -12.59
N VAL A 123 -4.25 -17.00 -11.37
CA VAL A 123 -4.27 -15.96 -10.34
C VAL A 123 -4.19 -16.54 -8.95
N ALA A 124 -3.52 -15.82 -8.05
CA ALA A 124 -3.57 -16.06 -6.62
C ALA A 124 -3.72 -14.73 -5.84
N HIS A 125 -4.17 -14.85 -4.61
CA HIS A 125 -4.24 -13.73 -3.70
C HIS A 125 -2.86 -13.43 -3.11
N MET A 126 -2.50 -12.14 -3.02
CA MET A 126 -1.31 -11.67 -2.33
C MET A 126 -1.53 -10.26 -1.78
N ASP A 127 -1.63 -10.15 -0.46
CA ASP A 127 -1.78 -8.88 0.26
C ASP A 127 -0.54 -7.98 0.16
N PHE A 128 -0.71 -6.70 0.48
CA PHE A 128 0.39 -5.82 0.82
C PHE A 128 1.19 -6.35 2.02
N GLY A 129 2.31 -5.72 2.25
CA GLY A 129 3.17 -5.90 3.40
C GLY A 129 3.95 -4.62 3.68
N TYR A 130 5.00 -4.72 4.47
CA TYR A 130 5.98 -3.65 4.67
C TYR A 130 7.40 -4.18 4.50
N HIS A 131 8.35 -3.27 4.23
CA HIS A 131 9.77 -3.62 4.15
C HIS A 131 10.48 -3.11 5.40
N PRO A 132 11.05 -4.01 6.26
CA PRO A 132 11.70 -3.62 7.51
C PRO A 132 12.91 -2.69 7.36
N GLY A 133 13.57 -2.70 6.20
CA GLY A 133 14.65 -1.77 5.88
C GLY A 133 14.20 -0.34 5.53
N ILE A 134 12.89 -0.13 5.36
CA ILE A 134 12.28 1.18 5.06
C ILE A 134 11.39 1.63 6.22
N HIS A 135 10.54 0.73 6.72
CA HIS A 135 9.58 1.00 7.78
C HIS A 135 10.01 0.26 9.05
N PHE A 136 10.77 0.93 9.88
CA PHE A 136 11.30 0.43 11.14
C PHE A 136 11.15 1.51 12.22
N LYS A 137 11.14 1.12 13.48
CA LYS A 137 11.12 2.07 14.58
C LYS A 137 12.42 2.84 14.63
N SER A 138 12.34 4.16 14.48
CA SER A 138 13.47 5.09 14.62
C SER A 138 13.27 6.00 15.83
N ASP A 139 14.32 6.71 16.21
CA ASP A 139 14.21 7.77 17.21
C ASP A 139 13.26 8.87 16.70
N PRO A 140 12.46 9.47 17.59
CA PRO A 140 11.58 10.56 17.21
C PRO A 140 12.35 11.74 16.62
N ASN A 141 11.84 12.26 15.51
CA ASN A 141 12.39 13.42 14.82
C ASN A 141 11.52 14.65 15.08
N ALA A 142 12.09 15.69 15.70
CA ALA A 142 11.35 16.90 16.09
C ALA A 142 10.62 17.57 14.90
N ARG A 143 11.15 17.49 13.69
CA ARG A 143 10.50 18.03 12.46
C ARG A 143 9.16 17.35 12.15
N TYR A 144 9.03 16.08 12.49
CA TYR A 144 7.86 15.24 12.18
C TYR A 144 7.02 14.90 13.43
N SER A 145 7.41 15.45 14.58
CA SER A 145 6.71 15.21 15.86
C SER A 145 5.37 15.93 15.87
N CYS A 146 4.30 15.20 16.12
CA CYS A 146 2.93 15.72 16.24
C CYS A 146 2.08 14.83 17.12
N GLU A 147 0.95 15.37 17.61
CA GLU A 147 -0.01 14.58 18.40
C GLU A 147 -0.75 13.58 17.51
N ILE A 148 -1.23 14.02 16.34
CA ILE A 148 -2.01 13.17 15.42
C ILE A 148 -1.48 13.37 14.00
N GLY A 149 -1.06 12.29 13.35
CA GLY A 149 -0.50 12.32 12.00
C GLY A 149 -1.29 11.49 10.99
N VAL A 150 -1.33 11.96 9.74
CA VAL A 150 -1.84 11.26 8.57
C VAL A 150 -0.81 11.31 7.45
N VAL A 151 -0.32 10.16 6.99
CA VAL A 151 0.53 10.07 5.80
C VAL A 151 -0.25 9.43 4.68
N ALA A 152 -0.90 10.23 3.85
CA ALA A 152 -1.76 9.76 2.76
C ALA A 152 -2.07 10.88 1.77
N ASN A 153 -2.26 10.55 0.50
CA ASN A 153 -2.93 11.46 -0.43
C ASN A 153 -4.44 11.49 -0.16
N ALA A 154 -5.09 12.63 -0.32
CA ALA A 154 -6.54 12.78 -0.09
C ALA A 154 -7.39 12.23 -1.25
N TYR A 155 -6.91 12.32 -2.49
CA TYR A 155 -7.59 11.89 -3.73
C TYR A 155 -8.96 12.56 -3.99
N PRO A 156 -9.12 13.90 -3.83
CA PRO A 156 -10.43 14.56 -3.91
C PRO A 156 -11.17 14.29 -5.22
N ARG A 157 -10.49 14.37 -6.37
CA ARG A 157 -11.10 14.16 -7.70
C ARG A 157 -11.61 12.73 -7.90
N ILE A 158 -10.87 11.73 -7.38
CA ILE A 158 -11.28 10.31 -7.45
C ILE A 158 -12.49 10.09 -6.56
N LEU A 159 -12.48 10.60 -5.34
CA LEU A 159 -13.57 10.43 -4.38
C LEU A 159 -14.85 11.15 -4.81
N GLN A 160 -14.78 12.30 -5.47
CA GLN A 160 -15.93 12.96 -6.10
C GLN A 160 -16.54 12.10 -7.22
N LYS A 161 -15.68 11.46 -8.04
CA LYS A 161 -16.13 10.55 -9.11
C LYS A 161 -16.74 9.26 -8.59
N TYR A 162 -16.29 8.78 -7.43
CA TYR A 162 -16.74 7.53 -6.80
C TYR A 162 -17.28 7.79 -5.39
N PRO A 163 -18.50 8.41 -5.25
CA PRO A 163 -19.04 8.83 -3.95
C PRO A 163 -19.37 7.67 -3.00
N GLN A 164 -19.45 6.44 -3.51
CA GLN A 164 -19.65 5.22 -2.72
C GLN A 164 -18.32 4.55 -2.30
N HIS A 165 -17.18 5.17 -2.56
CA HIS A 165 -15.90 4.59 -2.19
C HIS A 165 -15.74 4.54 -0.67
N HIS A 166 -15.43 3.36 -0.10
CA HIS A 166 -15.34 3.14 1.35
C HIS A 166 -14.36 4.10 2.05
N ARG A 167 -13.34 4.57 1.34
CA ARG A 167 -12.41 5.57 1.88
C ARG A 167 -13.11 6.82 2.40
N ILE A 168 -14.24 7.23 1.81
CA ILE A 168 -15.02 8.40 2.26
C ILE A 168 -15.54 8.15 3.67
N GLU A 169 -16.08 6.96 3.94
CA GLU A 169 -16.55 6.59 5.28
C GLU A 169 -15.40 6.53 6.29
N SER A 170 -14.25 5.99 5.89
CA SER A 170 -13.04 5.99 6.73
C SER A 170 -12.58 7.42 7.07
N LEU A 171 -12.60 8.34 6.08
CA LEU A 171 -12.27 9.76 6.29
C LEU A 171 -13.28 10.47 7.18
N LYS A 172 -14.59 10.22 6.99
CA LYS A 172 -15.66 10.79 7.81
C LYS A 172 -15.57 10.30 9.25
N THR A 173 -15.25 9.04 9.46
CA THR A 173 -15.11 8.45 10.79
C THR A 173 -13.90 9.01 11.53
N LEU A 174 -12.73 9.08 10.87
CA LEU A 174 -11.46 9.34 11.55
C LEU A 174 -11.05 10.81 11.54
N ILE A 175 -11.35 11.58 10.48
CA ILE A 175 -10.80 12.92 10.28
C ILE A 175 -11.83 14.01 10.55
N VAL A 176 -13.04 13.86 9.99
CA VAL A 176 -14.09 14.90 10.11
C VAL A 176 -14.38 15.30 11.55
N PRO A 177 -14.54 14.37 12.52
CA PRO A 177 -14.82 14.74 13.90
C PRO A 177 -13.69 15.55 14.54
N LEU A 178 -12.44 15.24 14.24
CA LEU A 178 -11.28 15.96 14.79
C LEU A 178 -11.23 17.38 14.28
N VAL A 179 -11.34 17.57 12.96
CA VAL A 179 -11.31 18.90 12.34
C VAL A 179 -12.49 19.75 12.82
N LYS A 180 -13.71 19.21 12.90
CA LYS A 180 -14.88 19.93 13.41
C LYS A 180 -14.75 20.36 14.88
N ASN A 181 -13.97 19.63 15.68
CA ASN A 181 -13.72 19.95 17.08
C ASN A 181 -12.40 20.73 17.25
N ASN A 182 -11.80 21.25 16.19
CA ASN A 182 -10.53 21.97 16.19
C ASN A 182 -9.37 21.20 16.86
N ILE A 183 -9.39 19.86 16.77
CA ILE A 183 -8.30 18.99 17.21
C ILE A 183 -7.33 18.88 16.04
N ARG A 184 -6.10 19.34 16.23
CA ARG A 184 -5.09 19.40 15.19
C ARG A 184 -4.72 18.01 14.71
N VAL A 185 -4.69 17.84 13.38
CA VAL A 185 -4.18 16.67 12.67
C VAL A 185 -3.17 17.16 11.64
N ASP A 186 -1.98 16.62 11.64
CA ASP A 186 -0.93 16.97 10.70
C ASP A 186 -0.95 16.03 9.50
N PHE A 187 -1.09 16.60 8.28
CA PHE A 187 -1.31 15.85 7.05
C PHE A 187 -0.09 15.91 6.13
N TRP A 188 0.47 14.76 5.80
CA TRP A 188 1.46 14.58 4.74
C TRP A 188 0.82 13.85 3.55
N GLY A 189 0.94 14.47 2.37
CA GLY A 189 0.36 13.98 1.12
C GLY A 189 -0.34 15.09 0.33
N LYS A 190 -0.78 14.78 -0.88
CA LYS A 190 -1.39 15.73 -1.82
C LYS A 190 -2.91 15.76 -1.70
N GLY A 191 -3.50 16.93 -2.01
CA GLY A 191 -4.93 17.12 -2.21
C GLY A 191 -5.75 17.31 -0.93
N TRP A 192 -5.13 17.51 0.22
CA TRP A 192 -5.82 17.82 1.47
C TRP A 192 -6.43 19.21 1.49
N ASP A 193 -5.84 20.15 0.76
CA ASP A 193 -6.33 21.49 0.49
C ASP A 193 -7.58 21.50 -0.41
N GLU A 194 -7.81 20.45 -1.21
CA GLU A 194 -8.92 20.31 -2.15
C GLU A 194 -10.02 19.35 -1.65
N ILE A 195 -9.97 18.85 -0.40
CA ILE A 195 -10.86 17.77 0.07
C ILE A 195 -12.27 18.24 0.49
N GLU A 196 -12.48 19.54 0.67
CA GLU A 196 -13.74 20.12 1.16
C GLU A 196 -14.98 19.65 0.37
N PRO A 197 -15.01 19.57 -0.97
CA PRO A 197 -16.17 19.10 -1.71
C PRO A 197 -16.56 17.63 -1.42
N VAL A 198 -15.64 16.84 -0.87
CA VAL A 198 -15.89 15.42 -0.51
C VAL A 198 -16.37 15.28 0.92
N LEU A 199 -15.76 16.03 1.85
CA LEU A 199 -15.99 15.85 3.29
C LEU A 199 -16.87 16.91 3.93
N GLY A 200 -17.15 18.02 3.23
CA GLY A 200 -17.89 19.16 3.76
C GLY A 200 -17.15 19.91 4.88
N ILE A 201 -15.83 19.76 4.95
CA ILE A 201 -14.96 20.45 5.89
C ILE A 201 -13.69 20.92 5.18
N LYS A 202 -13.20 22.09 5.57
CA LYS A 202 -11.90 22.61 5.12
C LYS A 202 -10.82 22.21 6.11
N ILE A 203 -9.71 21.67 5.64
CA ILE A 203 -8.54 21.42 6.46
C ILE A 203 -7.77 22.75 6.61
N PRO A 204 -7.41 23.15 7.84
CA PRO A 204 -6.59 24.36 8.04
C PRO A 204 -5.24 24.25 7.34
N GLU A 205 -4.84 25.26 6.59
CA GLU A 205 -3.60 25.29 5.81
C GLU A 205 -2.35 24.95 6.66
N PRO A 206 -2.18 25.45 7.91
CA PRO A 206 -1.03 25.13 8.74
C PRO A 206 -0.94 23.66 9.19
N TRP A 207 -1.96 22.85 8.92
CA TRP A 207 -1.98 21.41 9.23
C TRP A 207 -1.50 20.57 8.03
N ILE A 208 -1.33 21.17 6.85
CA ILE A 208 -0.99 20.48 5.60
C ILE A 208 0.51 20.69 5.32
N HIS A 209 1.26 19.60 5.34
CA HIS A 209 2.72 19.60 5.11
C HIS A 209 3.11 19.26 3.66
N GLY A 210 2.13 18.94 2.81
CA GLY A 210 2.37 18.59 1.42
C GLY A 210 2.96 17.18 1.22
N TYR A 211 3.64 17.00 0.10
CA TYR A 211 4.21 15.70 -0.28
C TYR A 211 5.34 15.28 0.66
N LEU A 212 5.35 14.00 1.00
CA LEU A 212 6.41 13.34 1.75
C LEU A 212 7.01 12.22 0.89
N GLU A 213 8.32 12.12 0.84
CA GLU A 213 8.99 11.00 0.18
C GLU A 213 8.65 9.67 0.87
N TYR A 214 8.53 8.61 0.08
CA TYR A 214 8.08 7.31 0.60
C TYR A 214 8.96 6.79 1.75
N CYS A 215 10.27 6.92 1.61
CA CYS A 215 11.22 6.49 2.63
C CYS A 215 11.20 7.36 3.90
N ASP A 216 10.72 8.61 3.80
CA ASP A 216 10.63 9.52 4.95
C ASP A 216 9.35 9.30 5.77
N ALA A 217 8.38 8.54 5.26
CA ALA A 217 7.16 8.22 5.98
C ALA A 217 7.45 7.54 7.33
N ASN A 218 8.50 6.74 7.40
CA ASN A 218 9.00 6.13 8.62
C ASN A 218 9.28 7.15 9.75
N LEU A 219 9.80 8.33 9.40
CA LEU A 219 10.10 9.39 10.37
C LEU A 219 8.83 9.95 11.01
N VAL A 220 7.75 10.11 10.24
CA VAL A 220 6.44 10.50 10.77
C VAL A 220 5.85 9.38 11.62
N TYR A 221 5.90 8.14 11.14
CA TYR A 221 5.34 7.00 11.85
C TYR A 221 6.00 6.73 13.20
N SER A 222 7.29 7.04 13.32
CA SER A 222 8.04 6.90 14.58
C SER A 222 7.93 8.12 15.51
N SER A 223 7.40 9.26 15.03
CA SER A 223 7.41 10.53 15.76
C SER A 223 6.02 11.02 16.19
N ALA A 224 4.95 10.59 15.52
CA ALA A 224 3.59 10.97 15.89
C ALA A 224 3.06 10.14 17.06
N SER A 225 2.29 10.77 17.96
CA SER A 225 1.68 10.06 19.08
C SER A 225 0.56 9.13 18.65
N ILE A 226 -0.29 9.56 17.71
CA ILE A 226 -1.39 8.80 17.12
C ILE A 226 -1.30 8.90 15.59
N LEU A 227 -1.38 7.79 14.89
CA LEU A 227 -1.42 7.74 13.44
C LEU A 227 -2.79 7.25 12.96
N LEU A 228 -3.44 8.03 12.11
CA LEU A 228 -4.73 7.66 11.53
C LEU A 228 -4.53 6.84 10.27
N GLY A 229 -4.92 5.57 10.32
CA GLY A 229 -4.84 4.62 9.21
C GLY A 229 -6.13 4.57 8.40
N ILE A 230 -6.18 5.27 7.27
CA ILE A 230 -7.33 5.32 6.40
C ILE A 230 -7.43 4.02 5.60
N GLN A 231 -8.58 3.32 5.68
CA GLN A 231 -8.86 2.14 4.88
C GLN A 231 -9.59 2.50 3.57
N ASN A 232 -9.23 1.81 2.50
CA ASN A 232 -9.83 2.02 1.19
C ASN A 232 -10.99 1.06 0.91
N GLN A 233 -11.01 -0.09 1.59
CA GLN A 233 -11.95 -1.18 1.38
C GLN A 233 -12.27 -1.88 2.71
N LEU A 234 -13.37 -2.65 2.73
CA LEU A 234 -13.77 -3.46 3.88
C LEU A 234 -12.98 -4.77 3.98
N THR A 235 -12.59 -5.34 2.83
CA THR A 235 -12.07 -6.72 2.69
C THR A 235 -10.59 -6.79 2.38
N GLN A 236 -9.88 -5.66 2.49
CA GLN A 236 -8.43 -5.60 2.36
C GLN A 236 -7.85 -4.38 3.07
N LEU A 237 -6.63 -4.50 3.56
CA LEU A 237 -5.96 -3.41 4.24
C LEU A 237 -5.19 -2.52 3.28
N SER A 238 -5.15 -1.23 3.61
CA SER A 238 -4.20 -0.33 2.97
C SER A 238 -2.76 -0.71 3.37
N GLN A 239 -1.82 -0.58 2.45
CA GLN A 239 -0.39 -0.81 2.68
C GLN A 239 0.12 -0.08 3.93
N ARG A 240 -0.36 1.12 4.15
CA ARG A 240 -0.03 1.99 5.28
C ARG A 240 -0.29 1.36 6.65
N THR A 241 -1.27 0.49 6.78
CA THR A 241 -1.53 -0.26 8.02
C THR A 241 -0.29 -1.05 8.44
N TYR A 242 0.31 -1.78 7.51
CA TYR A 242 1.53 -2.56 7.76
C TYR A 242 2.75 -1.67 8.01
N GLU A 243 2.86 -0.55 7.29
CA GLU A 243 3.98 0.39 7.39
C GLU A 243 4.00 1.11 8.73
N ILE A 244 2.86 1.62 9.20
CA ILE A 244 2.74 2.27 10.50
C ILE A 244 3.11 1.31 11.62
N MET A 245 2.53 0.11 11.62
CA MET A 245 2.80 -0.90 12.64
C MET A 245 4.26 -1.38 12.58
N GLY A 246 4.82 -1.57 11.39
CA GLY A 246 6.23 -1.93 11.17
C GLY A 246 7.19 -0.88 11.74
N SER A 247 6.82 0.38 11.64
CA SER A 247 7.57 1.51 12.21
C SER A 247 7.36 1.71 13.73
N GLY A 248 6.59 0.82 14.38
CA GLY A 248 6.29 0.94 15.81
C GLY A 248 5.36 2.10 16.16
N GLY A 249 4.61 2.63 15.18
CA GLY A 249 3.64 3.69 15.38
C GLY A 249 2.34 3.18 16.03
N PHE A 250 1.69 4.03 16.83
CA PHE A 250 0.36 3.74 17.37
C PHE A 250 -0.70 4.00 16.30
N LEU A 251 -1.38 2.94 15.86
CA LEU A 251 -2.36 2.99 14.79
C LEU A 251 -3.79 3.06 15.32
N LEU A 252 -4.51 4.12 14.97
CA LEU A 252 -5.97 4.23 15.06
C LEU A 252 -6.54 4.17 13.64
N THR A 253 -7.38 3.19 13.34
CA THR A 253 -7.94 2.98 11.99
C THR A 253 -9.45 2.79 12.03
N SER A 254 -10.12 2.89 10.87
CA SER A 254 -11.54 2.53 10.78
C SER A 254 -11.74 1.03 10.98
N ASP A 255 -12.83 0.70 11.67
CA ASP A 255 -13.21 -0.68 11.95
C ASP A 255 -13.69 -1.37 10.66
N THR A 256 -12.97 -2.38 10.23
CA THR A 256 -13.34 -3.20 9.07
C THR A 256 -13.21 -4.69 9.37
N PRO A 257 -13.96 -5.55 8.68
CA PRO A 257 -13.82 -7.00 8.82
C PRO A 257 -12.38 -7.47 8.61
N GLU A 258 -11.65 -6.86 7.65
CA GLU A 258 -10.29 -7.28 7.34
C GLU A 258 -9.28 -6.85 8.41
N VAL A 259 -9.46 -5.68 9.05
CA VAL A 259 -8.65 -5.30 10.22
C VAL A 259 -8.81 -6.35 11.32
N ARG A 260 -10.05 -6.73 11.64
CA ARG A 260 -10.36 -7.73 12.69
C ARG A 260 -9.91 -9.15 12.33
N ARG A 261 -9.84 -9.48 11.05
CA ARG A 261 -9.36 -10.79 10.58
C ARG A 261 -7.84 -10.94 10.79
N LEU A 262 -7.09 -9.86 10.60
CA LEU A 262 -5.62 -9.88 10.60
C LEU A 262 -5.01 -9.49 11.93
N PHE A 263 -5.69 -8.64 12.69
CA PHE A 263 -5.17 -8.06 13.94
C PHE A 263 -6.23 -8.07 15.04
N SER A 264 -5.77 -7.94 16.27
CA SER A 264 -6.60 -7.90 17.48
C SER A 264 -6.81 -6.45 17.94
N PRO A 265 -8.00 -5.82 17.65
CA PRO A 265 -8.27 -4.47 18.12
C PRO A 265 -8.22 -4.33 19.64
N GLY A 266 -7.70 -3.20 20.12
CA GLY A 266 -7.45 -2.94 21.56
C GLY A 266 -6.16 -3.53 22.09
N ARG A 267 -5.52 -4.41 21.31
CA ARG A 267 -4.23 -5.01 21.68
C ARG A 267 -3.10 -4.64 20.72
N GLU A 268 -3.30 -4.80 19.41
CA GLU A 268 -2.27 -4.65 18.38
C GLU A 268 -2.42 -3.35 17.58
N LEU A 269 -3.63 -2.81 17.59
CA LEU A 269 -4.03 -1.52 17.04
C LEU A 269 -5.36 -1.11 17.66
N VAL A 270 -5.82 0.10 17.38
CA VAL A 270 -7.13 0.59 17.82
C VAL A 270 -8.02 0.85 16.62
N VAL A 271 -9.31 0.51 16.75
CA VAL A 271 -10.32 0.74 15.71
C VAL A 271 -11.40 1.71 16.19
N SER A 272 -11.93 2.49 15.25
CA SER A 272 -13.09 3.33 15.46
C SER A 272 -14.17 3.03 14.45
N SER A 273 -15.41 2.88 14.93
CA SER A 273 -16.61 2.60 14.14
C SER A 273 -17.49 3.83 13.94
N SER A 274 -17.23 4.93 14.66
CA SER A 274 -18.02 6.15 14.53
C SER A 274 -17.19 7.43 14.78
N PRO A 275 -17.66 8.60 14.31
CA PRO A 275 -17.06 9.90 14.62
C PRO A 275 -16.93 10.18 16.12
N GLU A 276 -17.93 9.82 16.91
CA GLU A 276 -17.99 10.03 18.36
C GLU A 276 -16.91 9.18 19.04
N GLN A 277 -16.83 7.91 18.65
CA GLN A 277 -15.83 6.99 19.18
C GLN A 277 -14.41 7.46 18.82
N THR A 278 -14.20 8.04 17.64
CA THR A 278 -12.89 8.61 17.28
C THR A 278 -12.48 9.72 18.24
N LEU A 279 -13.40 10.63 18.58
CA LEU A 279 -13.14 11.70 19.53
C LEU A 279 -12.79 11.18 20.93
N GLU A 280 -13.52 10.19 21.41
CA GLU A 280 -13.26 9.54 22.72
C GLU A 280 -11.90 8.86 22.73
N LEU A 281 -11.59 8.05 21.72
CA LEU A 281 -10.32 7.34 21.61
C LEU A 281 -9.14 8.29 21.50
N VAL A 282 -9.22 9.32 20.70
CA VAL A 282 -8.15 10.32 20.56
C VAL A 282 -7.91 11.04 21.88
N ARG A 283 -8.96 11.51 22.56
CA ARG A 283 -8.83 12.18 23.87
C ARG A 283 -8.25 11.26 24.94
N HIS A 284 -8.60 9.99 24.92
CA HIS A 284 -8.05 8.98 25.82
C HIS A 284 -6.57 8.74 25.53
N TYR A 285 -6.27 8.36 24.30
CA TYR A 285 -4.91 7.96 23.95
C TYR A 285 -3.90 9.10 23.88
N LEU A 286 -4.29 10.35 23.72
CA LEU A 286 -3.36 11.48 23.88
C LEU A 286 -2.82 11.61 25.31
N LYS A 287 -3.54 11.07 26.32
CA LYS A 287 -3.14 11.08 27.74
C LYS A 287 -2.57 9.75 28.23
N ALA A 288 -2.81 8.66 27.50
CA ALA A 288 -2.47 7.29 27.90
C ALA A 288 -1.18 6.80 27.22
N ASP A 289 -0.05 7.46 27.49
CA ASP A 289 1.21 7.19 26.79
C ASP A 289 1.70 5.73 26.95
N ALA A 290 1.68 5.22 28.19
CA ALA A 290 2.10 3.84 28.47
C ALA A 290 1.24 2.81 27.71
N GLU A 291 -0.08 3.04 27.62
CA GLU A 291 -1.00 2.16 26.89
C GLU A 291 -0.74 2.22 25.38
N ARG A 292 -0.53 3.43 24.81
CA ARG A 292 -0.13 3.57 23.40
C ARG A 292 1.15 2.80 23.09
N GLN A 293 2.18 2.96 23.93
CA GLN A 293 3.46 2.27 23.75
C GLN A 293 3.29 0.75 23.78
N GLN A 294 2.48 0.24 24.69
CA GLN A 294 2.22 -1.20 24.80
C GLN A 294 1.48 -1.73 23.55
N ILE A 295 0.44 -1.02 23.09
CA ILE A 295 -0.30 -1.40 21.87
C ILE A 295 0.63 -1.35 20.65
N SER A 296 1.46 -0.32 20.51
CA SER A 296 2.43 -0.19 19.42
C SER A 296 3.44 -1.33 19.40
N GLN A 297 3.95 -1.76 20.56
CA GLN A 297 4.87 -2.90 20.68
C GLN A 297 4.22 -4.21 20.23
N TRP A 298 2.98 -4.49 20.66
CA TRP A 298 2.25 -5.66 20.22
C TRP A 298 1.92 -5.61 18.73
N GLY A 299 1.52 -4.44 18.24
CA GLY A 299 1.29 -4.21 16.81
C GLY A 299 2.52 -4.46 15.97
N GLN A 300 3.69 -3.93 16.39
CA GLN A 300 4.96 -4.16 15.71
C GLN A 300 5.35 -5.64 15.70
N LYS A 301 5.10 -6.36 16.78
CA LYS A 301 5.32 -7.81 16.84
C LYS A 301 4.36 -8.56 15.92
N ALA A 302 3.07 -8.21 15.92
CA ALA A 302 2.07 -8.88 15.09
C ALA A 302 2.34 -8.68 13.60
N VAL A 303 2.69 -7.45 13.18
CA VAL A 303 2.93 -7.14 11.76
C VAL A 303 4.20 -7.78 11.20
N SER A 304 5.10 -8.30 12.04
CA SER A 304 6.33 -8.98 11.57
C SER A 304 6.05 -10.22 10.70
N ALA A 305 4.85 -10.80 10.80
CA ALA A 305 4.37 -11.87 9.92
C ALA A 305 3.95 -11.38 8.52
N HIS A 306 4.00 -10.08 8.26
CA HIS A 306 3.49 -9.44 7.04
C HIS A 306 4.57 -8.64 6.30
N THR A 307 5.82 -9.10 6.33
CA THR A 307 6.91 -8.45 5.57
C THR A 307 6.84 -8.76 4.09
N TYR A 308 7.38 -7.88 3.25
CA TYR A 308 7.53 -8.16 1.82
C TYR A 308 8.49 -9.32 1.53
N GLN A 309 9.42 -9.64 2.43
CA GLN A 309 10.22 -10.87 2.31
C GLN A 309 9.33 -12.11 2.35
N LEU A 310 8.42 -12.20 3.32
CA LEU A 310 7.48 -13.32 3.43
C LEU A 310 6.51 -13.37 2.24
N ARG A 311 6.07 -12.20 1.72
CA ARG A 311 5.27 -12.13 0.50
C ARG A 311 6.05 -12.66 -0.71
N ALA A 312 7.31 -12.26 -0.85
CA ALA A 312 8.18 -12.72 -1.93
C ALA A 312 8.39 -14.25 -1.88
N ILE A 313 8.69 -14.81 -0.71
CA ILE A 313 8.82 -16.26 -0.51
C ILE A 313 7.53 -16.98 -0.92
N GLU A 314 6.38 -16.49 -0.49
CA GLU A 314 5.09 -17.09 -0.82
C GLU A 314 4.75 -16.96 -2.30
N MET A 315 5.03 -15.82 -2.94
CA MET A 315 4.87 -15.66 -4.39
C MET A 315 5.73 -16.67 -5.14
N LEU A 316 6.99 -16.86 -4.75
CA LEU A 316 7.89 -17.85 -5.38
C LEU A 316 7.37 -19.28 -5.21
N ARG A 317 6.86 -19.62 -4.02
CA ARG A 317 6.26 -20.92 -3.75
C ARG A 317 5.08 -21.17 -4.70
N ILE A 318 4.14 -20.22 -4.78
CA ILE A 318 2.96 -20.31 -5.66
C ILE A 318 3.39 -20.44 -7.13
N LEU A 319 4.34 -19.62 -7.61
CA LEU A 319 4.80 -19.68 -9.00
C LEU A 319 5.47 -21.00 -9.36
N LYS A 320 6.13 -21.68 -8.42
CA LYS A 320 6.65 -23.05 -8.59
C LYS A 320 5.53 -24.08 -8.65
N GLU A 321 4.58 -24.05 -7.74
CA GLU A 321 3.40 -24.94 -7.72
C GLU A 321 2.59 -24.82 -9.02
N GLU A 322 2.45 -23.61 -9.51
CA GLU A 322 1.78 -23.30 -10.75
C GLU A 322 2.64 -23.59 -12.01
N LYS A 323 3.85 -24.13 -11.85
CA LYS A 323 4.78 -24.47 -12.93
C LYS A 323 5.11 -23.25 -13.85
N ILE A 324 5.11 -22.07 -13.30
CA ILE A 324 5.63 -20.86 -13.97
C ILE A 324 7.16 -20.80 -13.82
N LEU A 325 7.66 -21.23 -12.69
CA LEU A 325 9.09 -21.39 -12.38
C LEU A 325 9.44 -22.87 -12.30
N HIS A 326 10.65 -23.21 -12.74
CA HIS A 326 11.22 -24.56 -12.71
C HIS A 326 12.19 -24.72 -11.56
#